data_367a4ca1e7c5f776b9b40fd95ce8566a
#
_entry.id   367a4ca1e7c5f776b9b40fd95ce8566a
#
_cell.length_a   1.000
_cell.length_b   1.000
_cell.length_c   1.000
_cell.angle_alpha   90.00
_cell.angle_beta   90.00
_cell.angle_gamma   90.00
#
_symmetry.space_group_name_H-M   'P 1'
#
loop_
_entity.id
_entity.type
_entity.pdbx_description
1 polymer ?
#
loop_
_entity_poly.entity_id
_entity_poly.type
_entity_poly.pdbx_seq_one_letter_code
_entity_poly.pdbx_strand_id
1 'polypeptide(L)'
;MLANYAGKWVVLYFYPKDDTPGCTTEACAMRDARDDLTDLGAEVIGISKDDAASHEKFKTKYNLNFLLLTDKDGVTIDAYGAWGPKQFGREGILRRTYIIDPDGVVRKVYGRVTPAGHGEQVVEELQKLQAKHDE
;
A
#
# COMPACT_ATOMS: atom_id res chain seq x y z
N MET A 1 -11.09 -5.00 9.63
CA MET A 1 -9.63 -4.88 9.45
C MET A 1 -9.12 -3.47 9.62
N LEU A 2 -9.62 -2.50 8.87
CA LEU A 2 -9.24 -1.09 9.07
C LEU A 2 -9.60 -0.56 10.45
N ALA A 3 -10.64 -1.09 11.08
CA ALA A 3 -11.01 -0.72 12.44
C ALA A 3 -9.87 -0.93 13.46
N ASN A 4 -8.97 -1.88 13.19
CA ASN A 4 -7.80 -2.13 14.05
C ASN A 4 -6.78 -0.99 14.02
N TYR A 5 -6.89 -0.10 13.05
CA TYR A 5 -5.98 1.02 12.85
C TYR A 5 -6.63 2.38 13.12
N ALA A 6 -7.81 2.36 13.76
CA ALA A 6 -8.47 3.61 14.17
C ALA A 6 -7.53 4.42 15.06
N GLY A 7 -7.42 5.71 14.79
CA GLY A 7 -6.50 6.59 15.51
C GLY A 7 -5.08 6.64 14.93
N LYS A 8 -4.83 5.93 13.84
CA LYS A 8 -3.53 5.94 13.14
C LYS A 8 -3.70 6.30 11.67
N TRP A 9 -2.65 6.89 11.10
CA TRP A 9 -2.57 7.04 9.67
C TRP A 9 -2.21 5.68 9.05
N VAL A 10 -2.78 5.38 7.88
CA VAL A 10 -2.52 4.11 7.17
C VAL A 10 -2.15 4.42 5.73
N VAL A 11 -1.04 3.85 5.28
CA VAL A 11 -0.66 3.81 3.86
C VAL A 11 -1.02 2.42 3.36
N LEU A 12 -2.11 2.34 2.60
CA LEU A 12 -2.65 1.09 2.08
C LEU A 12 -2.38 1.03 0.59
N TYR A 13 -1.64 0.01 0.12
CA TYR A 13 -1.39 -0.10 -1.30
C TYR A 13 -1.74 -1.48 -1.84
N PHE A 14 -2.26 -1.48 -3.05
CA PHE A 14 -2.61 -2.69 -3.79
C PHE A 14 -1.58 -2.93 -4.87
N TYR A 15 -1.18 -4.18 -5.05
CA TYR A 15 -0.21 -4.57 -6.06
C TYR A 15 -0.59 -5.91 -6.70
N PRO A 16 -0.21 -6.14 -7.97
CA PRO A 16 -0.69 -7.31 -8.70
C PRO A 16 -0.19 -8.65 -8.19
N LYS A 17 1.10 -8.78 -7.85
CA LYS A 17 1.65 -10.10 -7.50
C LYS A 17 2.99 -9.98 -6.79
N ASP A 18 3.17 -10.82 -5.75
CA ASP A 18 4.44 -10.93 -5.03
C ASP A 18 5.60 -11.29 -5.97
N ASP A 19 6.76 -10.71 -5.68
CA ASP A 19 8.04 -11.03 -6.34
C ASP A 19 8.04 -10.86 -7.87
N THR A 20 7.25 -9.93 -8.37
CA THR A 20 7.34 -9.44 -9.76
C THR A 20 8.18 -8.15 -9.77
N PRO A 21 8.83 -7.78 -10.90
CA PRO A 21 9.76 -6.65 -10.91
C PRO A 21 9.21 -5.34 -10.38
N GLY A 22 8.05 -4.90 -10.85
CA GLY A 22 7.43 -3.65 -10.38
C GLY A 22 6.99 -3.72 -8.93
N CYS A 23 6.40 -4.83 -8.52
CA CYS A 23 5.94 -5.01 -7.14
C CYS A 23 7.12 -5.11 -6.17
N THR A 24 8.22 -5.72 -6.59
CA THR A 24 9.44 -5.79 -5.79
C THR A 24 10.05 -4.39 -5.60
N THR A 25 10.13 -3.61 -6.68
CA THR A 25 10.63 -2.23 -6.60
C THR A 25 9.79 -1.39 -5.65
N GLU A 26 8.47 -1.49 -5.75
CA GLU A 26 7.54 -0.76 -4.86
C GLU A 26 7.68 -1.22 -3.42
N ALA A 27 7.72 -2.52 -3.17
CA ALA A 27 7.85 -3.07 -1.82
C ALA A 27 9.15 -2.63 -1.16
N CYS A 28 10.26 -2.63 -1.90
CA CYS A 28 11.54 -2.17 -1.40
C CYS A 28 11.53 -0.66 -1.12
N ALA A 29 10.86 0.13 -1.96
CA ALA A 29 10.70 1.56 -1.71
C ALA A 29 9.91 1.81 -0.42
N MET A 30 8.84 1.06 -0.19
CA MET A 30 8.05 1.17 1.05
C MET A 30 8.84 0.67 2.26
N ARG A 31 9.62 -0.40 2.11
CA ARG A 31 10.51 -0.90 3.15
C ARG A 31 11.48 0.19 3.60
N ASP A 32 12.13 0.85 2.64
CA ASP A 32 13.12 1.87 2.93
C ASP A 32 12.50 3.14 3.54
N ALA A 33 11.25 3.43 3.23
CA ALA A 33 10.51 4.58 3.77
C ALA A 33 9.81 4.27 5.10
N ARG A 34 9.75 3.01 5.51
CA ARG A 34 8.91 2.56 6.62
C ARG A 34 9.24 3.25 7.95
N ASP A 35 10.52 3.45 8.24
CA ASP A 35 10.91 4.11 9.49
C ASP A 35 10.44 5.57 9.53
N ASP A 36 10.55 6.29 8.41
CA ASP A 36 10.05 7.65 8.30
C ASP A 36 8.52 7.69 8.46
N LEU A 37 7.82 6.73 7.85
CA LEU A 37 6.36 6.64 7.97
C LEU A 37 5.94 6.29 9.40
N THR A 38 6.66 5.39 10.06
CA THR A 38 6.40 5.04 11.46
C THR A 38 6.62 6.24 12.37
N ASP A 39 7.67 7.01 12.14
CA ASP A 39 7.95 8.24 12.90
C ASP A 39 6.83 9.28 12.73
N LEU A 40 6.14 9.25 11.60
CA LEU A 40 4.97 10.10 11.35
C LEU A 40 3.66 9.49 11.87
N GLY A 41 3.72 8.34 12.55
CA GLY A 41 2.54 7.69 13.11
C GLY A 41 1.71 6.91 12.10
N ALA A 42 2.33 6.47 11.00
CA ALA A 42 1.62 5.74 9.95
C ALA A 42 2.03 4.26 9.89
N GLU A 43 1.08 3.41 9.59
CA GLU A 43 1.30 1.99 9.29
C GLU A 43 1.24 1.77 7.79
N VAL A 44 2.08 0.87 7.28
CA VAL A 44 2.08 0.49 5.86
C VAL A 44 1.48 -0.90 5.71
N ILE A 45 0.55 -1.05 4.78
CA ILE A 45 -0.10 -2.33 4.50
C ILE A 45 -0.14 -2.54 2.99
N GLY A 46 0.40 -3.66 2.52
CA GLY A 46 0.30 -4.07 1.12
C GLY A 46 -0.74 -5.18 0.98
N ILE A 47 -1.53 -5.13 -0.08
CA ILE A 47 -2.59 -6.12 -0.34
C ILE A 47 -2.50 -6.65 -1.77
N SER A 48 -2.54 -7.98 -1.89
CA SER A 48 -2.67 -8.68 -3.17
C SER A 48 -3.55 -9.91 -2.96
N LYS A 49 -3.72 -10.71 -4.03
CA LYS A 49 -4.44 -11.99 -3.93
C LYS A 49 -3.52 -13.16 -3.60
N ASP A 50 -2.21 -12.93 -3.51
CA ASP A 50 -1.26 -13.98 -3.15
C ASP A 50 -1.55 -14.52 -1.75
N ASP A 51 -1.23 -15.79 -1.54
CA ASP A 51 -1.49 -16.44 -0.25
C ASP A 51 -0.43 -16.11 0.81
N ALA A 52 -0.68 -16.56 2.04
CA ALA A 52 0.22 -16.28 3.16
C ALA A 52 1.61 -16.86 2.94
N ALA A 53 1.73 -18.02 2.31
CA ALA A 53 3.03 -18.65 2.04
C ALA A 53 3.84 -17.81 1.04
N SER A 54 3.18 -17.27 0.00
CA SER A 54 3.81 -16.38 -0.97
C SER A 54 4.29 -15.09 -0.29
N HIS A 55 3.45 -14.46 0.52
CA HIS A 55 3.82 -13.25 1.26
C HIS A 55 5.01 -13.49 2.19
N GLU A 56 5.05 -14.62 2.86
CA GLU A 56 6.14 -14.96 3.77
C GLU A 56 7.47 -15.07 3.02
N LYS A 57 7.47 -15.72 1.85
CA LYS A 57 8.66 -15.82 1.00
C LYS A 57 9.11 -14.45 0.51
N PHE A 58 8.17 -13.63 0.08
CA PHE A 58 8.44 -12.29 -0.41
C PHE A 58 9.06 -11.40 0.68
N LYS A 59 8.46 -11.42 1.88
CA LYS A 59 8.98 -10.67 3.03
C LYS A 59 10.39 -11.11 3.39
N THR A 60 10.64 -12.41 3.46
CA THR A 60 11.94 -12.96 3.82
C THR A 60 13.00 -12.60 2.77
N LYS A 61 12.66 -12.74 1.48
CA LYS A 61 13.59 -12.51 0.39
C LYS A 61 14.12 -11.07 0.35
N TYR A 62 13.27 -10.10 0.64
CA TYR A 62 13.61 -8.68 0.52
C TYR A 62 13.62 -7.94 1.87
N ASN A 63 13.53 -8.64 2.97
CA ASN A 63 13.49 -8.05 4.32
C ASN A 63 12.39 -6.98 4.45
N LEU A 64 11.21 -7.29 3.97
CA LEU A 64 10.08 -6.35 4.08
C LEU A 64 9.64 -6.24 5.55
N ASN A 65 9.53 -5.02 6.03
CA ASN A 65 9.30 -4.70 7.44
C ASN A 65 7.89 -4.14 7.70
N PHE A 66 6.94 -4.48 6.86
CA PHE A 66 5.55 -4.06 6.98
C PHE A 66 4.61 -5.21 6.65
N LEU A 67 3.33 -5.01 6.91
CA LEU A 67 2.32 -6.06 6.79
C LEU A 67 1.93 -6.28 5.33
N LEU A 68 1.86 -7.55 4.92
CA LEU A 68 1.27 -7.97 3.64
C LEU A 68 0.03 -8.80 3.94
N LEU A 69 -1.10 -8.43 3.35
CA LEU A 69 -2.37 -9.11 3.56
C LEU A 69 -2.87 -9.78 2.28
N THR A 70 -3.59 -10.87 2.46
CA THR A 70 -4.21 -11.61 1.37
C THR A 70 -5.67 -11.23 1.24
N ASP A 71 -6.07 -10.79 0.03
CA ASP A 71 -7.48 -10.56 -0.30
C ASP A 71 -7.89 -11.58 -1.37
N LYS A 72 -8.00 -12.84 -0.96
CA LYS A 72 -8.21 -13.98 -1.85
C LYS A 72 -9.41 -13.81 -2.78
N ASP A 73 -10.52 -13.33 -2.25
CA ASP A 73 -11.79 -13.21 -3.00
C ASP A 73 -11.92 -11.86 -3.71
N GLY A 74 -10.96 -10.95 -3.51
CA GLY A 74 -10.95 -9.65 -4.16
C GLY A 74 -11.96 -8.65 -3.61
N VAL A 75 -12.57 -8.91 -2.46
CA VAL A 75 -13.60 -8.05 -1.88
C VAL A 75 -13.06 -6.68 -1.52
N THR A 76 -11.93 -6.64 -0.81
CA THR A 76 -11.29 -5.38 -0.42
C THR A 76 -10.72 -4.66 -1.64
N ILE A 77 -10.06 -5.39 -2.54
CA ILE A 77 -9.51 -4.86 -3.78
C ILE A 77 -10.61 -4.15 -4.57
N ASP A 78 -11.75 -4.80 -4.74
CA ASP A 78 -12.88 -4.25 -5.49
C ASP A 78 -13.51 -3.06 -4.74
N ALA A 79 -13.66 -3.15 -3.43
CA ALA A 79 -14.25 -2.09 -2.61
C ALA A 79 -13.45 -0.78 -2.72
N TYR A 80 -12.12 -0.86 -2.87
CA TYR A 80 -11.28 0.32 -3.04
C TYR A 80 -11.11 0.73 -4.51
N GLY A 81 -11.76 0.03 -5.44
CA GLY A 81 -11.65 0.34 -6.86
C GLY A 81 -10.29 -0.04 -7.46
N ALA A 82 -9.59 -0.99 -6.85
CA ALA A 82 -8.26 -1.40 -7.30
C ALA A 82 -8.29 -2.61 -8.25
N TRP A 83 -9.44 -2.93 -8.79
CA TRP A 83 -9.60 -3.95 -9.83
C TRP A 83 -10.11 -3.29 -11.10
N GLY A 84 -9.49 -3.59 -12.22
CA GLY A 84 -9.93 -2.99 -13.47
C GLY A 84 -9.15 -3.46 -14.68
N PRO A 85 -9.38 -2.79 -15.82
CA PRO A 85 -8.79 -3.19 -17.09
C PRO A 85 -7.29 -2.97 -17.12
N LYS A 86 -6.60 -3.94 -17.73
CA LYS A 86 -5.16 -3.91 -17.97
C LYS A 86 -4.92 -4.11 -19.48
N GLN A 87 -3.63 -4.12 -19.87
CA GLN A 87 -3.25 -4.29 -21.26
C GLN A 87 -3.79 -5.61 -21.83
N PHE A 88 -4.02 -5.63 -23.14
CA PHE A 88 -4.45 -6.81 -23.91
C PHE A 88 -5.82 -7.38 -23.49
N GLY A 89 -6.75 -6.51 -23.06
CA GLY A 89 -8.10 -6.91 -22.69
C GLY A 89 -8.19 -7.71 -21.40
N ARG A 90 -7.13 -7.76 -20.61
CA ARG A 90 -7.13 -8.44 -19.31
C ARG A 90 -7.70 -7.54 -18.23
N GLU A 91 -8.13 -8.17 -17.14
CA GLU A 91 -8.48 -7.47 -15.91
C GLU A 91 -7.58 -7.97 -14.79
N GLY A 92 -7.37 -7.14 -13.79
CA GLY A 92 -6.55 -7.50 -12.66
C GLY A 92 -6.43 -6.40 -11.64
N ILE A 93 -5.57 -6.61 -10.64
CA ILE A 93 -5.31 -5.63 -9.60
C ILE A 93 -4.57 -4.45 -10.20
N LEU A 94 -5.12 -3.25 -9.99
CA LEU A 94 -4.48 -2.00 -10.36
C LEU A 94 -3.53 -1.59 -9.25
N ARG A 95 -2.37 -1.07 -9.63
CA ARG A 95 -1.39 -0.57 -8.67
C ARG A 95 -1.86 0.78 -8.17
N ARG A 96 -2.39 0.81 -6.95
CA ARG A 96 -2.95 2.02 -6.33
C ARG A 96 -2.53 2.12 -4.88
N THR A 97 -2.38 3.35 -4.40
CA THR A 97 -2.04 3.62 -3.01
C THR A 97 -3.02 4.64 -2.44
N TYR A 98 -3.43 4.40 -1.19
CA TYR A 98 -4.36 5.25 -0.46
C TYR A 98 -3.73 5.68 0.85
N ILE A 99 -3.79 6.98 1.16
CA ILE A 99 -3.40 7.47 2.48
C ILE A 99 -4.68 7.77 3.24
N ILE A 100 -4.85 7.10 4.37
CA ILE A 100 -6.06 7.14 5.20
C ILE A 100 -5.71 7.81 6.53
N ASP A 101 -6.53 8.78 6.95
CA ASP A 101 -6.28 9.51 8.20
C ASP A 101 -6.75 8.71 9.43
N PRO A 102 -6.47 9.22 10.65
CA PRO A 102 -6.86 8.51 11.88
C PRO A 102 -8.38 8.32 12.05
N ASP A 103 -9.19 9.09 11.36
CA ASP A 103 -10.65 8.98 11.39
C ASP A 103 -11.19 7.99 10.33
N GLY A 104 -10.30 7.37 9.56
CA GLY A 104 -10.68 6.41 8.52
C GLY A 104 -11.05 7.06 7.19
N VAL A 105 -10.75 8.34 7.01
CA VAL A 105 -11.06 9.06 5.77
C VAL A 105 -9.87 9.00 4.82
N VAL A 106 -10.13 8.62 3.56
CA VAL A 106 -9.11 8.62 2.52
C VAL A 106 -8.76 10.06 2.16
N ARG A 107 -7.51 10.45 2.36
CA ARG A 107 -7.02 11.81 2.12
C ARG A 107 -6.26 11.95 0.81
N LYS A 108 -5.69 10.87 0.30
CA LYS A 108 -4.95 10.88 -0.96
C LYS A 108 -5.11 9.55 -1.67
N VAL A 109 -5.31 9.60 -2.97
CA VAL A 109 -5.35 8.41 -3.83
C VAL A 109 -4.29 8.58 -4.91
N TYR A 110 -3.40 7.59 -4.99
CA TYR A 110 -2.49 7.46 -6.12
C TYR A 110 -3.11 6.47 -7.09
N GLY A 111 -3.85 6.96 -8.06
CA GLY A 111 -4.53 6.13 -9.06
C GLY A 111 -3.58 5.49 -10.05
N ARG A 112 -2.38 6.02 -10.16
CA ARG A 112 -1.30 5.47 -10.98
C ARG A 112 -0.01 5.62 -10.19
N VAL A 113 0.70 4.51 -9.97
CA VAL A 113 1.90 4.48 -9.15
C VAL A 113 3.12 4.15 -10.00
N THR A 114 4.19 4.95 -9.87
CA THR A 114 5.51 4.63 -10.38
C THR A 114 6.27 3.95 -9.24
N PRO A 115 6.60 2.65 -9.34
CA PRO A 115 7.20 1.92 -8.21
C PRO A 115 8.46 2.54 -7.63
N ALA A 116 9.38 2.99 -8.49
CA ALA A 116 10.62 3.64 -8.03
C ALA A 116 10.31 5.00 -7.43
N GLY A 117 10.81 5.26 -6.22
CA GLY A 117 10.63 6.54 -5.54
C GLY A 117 9.28 6.75 -4.89
N HIS A 118 8.37 5.77 -4.97
CA HIS A 118 7.02 5.93 -4.41
C HIS A 118 7.05 6.07 -2.88
N GLY A 119 7.97 5.39 -2.19
CA GLY A 119 8.10 5.52 -0.74
C GLY A 119 8.38 6.95 -0.30
N GLU A 120 9.32 7.62 -0.93
CA GLU A 120 9.64 9.04 -0.65
C GLU A 120 8.46 9.95 -0.99
N GLN A 121 7.78 9.68 -2.10
CA GLN A 121 6.61 10.43 -2.51
C GLN A 121 5.51 10.37 -1.45
N VAL A 122 5.28 9.18 -0.89
CA VAL A 122 4.28 8.98 0.17
C VAL A 122 4.67 9.70 1.44
N VAL A 123 5.96 9.65 1.84
CA VAL A 123 6.44 10.36 3.02
C VAL A 123 6.17 11.86 2.90
N GLU A 124 6.53 12.46 1.77
CA GLU A 124 6.30 13.89 1.53
C GLU A 124 4.83 14.27 1.59
N GLU A 125 3.98 13.47 0.95
CA GLU A 125 2.55 13.73 0.94
C GLU A 125 1.93 13.59 2.32
N LEU A 126 2.36 12.57 3.08
CA LEU A 126 1.89 12.35 4.44
C LEU A 126 2.22 13.55 5.34
N GLN A 127 3.43 14.10 5.23
CA GLN A 127 3.83 15.30 5.97
C GLN A 127 2.90 16.47 5.67
N LYS A 128 2.56 16.70 4.42
CA LYS A 128 1.64 17.76 4.00
C LYS A 128 0.23 17.54 4.55
N LEU A 129 -0.25 16.31 4.48
CA LEU A 129 -1.59 15.96 4.96
C LEU A 129 -1.70 16.12 6.47
N GLN A 130 -0.66 15.72 7.20
CA GLN A 130 -0.63 15.88 8.66
C GLN A 130 -0.62 17.36 9.07
N ALA A 131 0.13 18.19 8.36
CA ALA A 131 0.14 19.62 8.63
C ALA A 131 -1.25 20.24 8.48
N LYS A 132 -2.01 19.82 7.46
CA LYS A 132 -3.40 20.29 7.27
C LYS A 132 -4.35 19.71 8.31
N HIS A 133 -4.18 18.44 8.67
CA HIS A 133 -5.05 17.76 9.62
C HIS A 133 -4.92 18.38 11.02
N ASP A 134 -3.73 18.83 11.38
CA ASP A 134 -3.44 19.42 12.69
C ASP A 134 -3.87 20.90 12.79
N GLU A 135 -4.28 21.49 11.67
CA GLU A 135 -4.87 22.82 11.68
C GLU A 135 -6.33 22.76 12.25
#